data_b40ee522a7d7ec8b969a74bafd7ab50f
#
_entry.id   b40ee522a7d7ec8b969a74bafd7ab50f
#
_cell.length_a   1.000
_cell.length_b   1.000
_cell.length_c   1.000
_cell.angle_alpha   90.00
_cell.angle_beta   90.00
_cell.angle_gamma   90.00
#
_symmetry.space_group_name_H-M   'P 1'
#
loop_
_entity.id
_entity.type
_entity.pdbx_description
1 polymer ?
#
loop_
_entity_poly.entity_id
_entity_poly.type
_entity_poly.pdbx_seq_one_letter_code
_entity_poly.pdbx_strand_id
1 'polypeptide(L)'
;VVTGVGRQRGIGFAVARRLAESGANLAIAHWAAHDAEQPYGADSIAELEDRLRSYVRPGAGFVSISADFADPATPADVMERVRGALGPVDILVANHAKSGGDGPLDALNADMLEAHWRVNVQSVLLLTQGFAAQFGGEAGSVIWMTSGQLKGPMREEIAYASSKAALAGITESVADTLIDQGIRLNTVNPGPVNTGYLDEQYFADAPDQLAALKARFPLGRIGEPDDPARLIAWLVSDDARWVSGQVISSEGGFRRW
;
A
#
# COMPACT_ATOMS: atom_id res chain seq x y z
N VAL A 1 1.79 10.57 5.22
CA VAL A 1 1.38 9.35 5.92
C VAL A 1 1.56 8.15 4.99
N VAL A 2 2.17 7.08 5.48
CA VAL A 2 2.26 5.79 4.78
C VAL A 2 1.69 4.71 5.69
N THR A 3 0.67 3.98 5.23
CA THR A 3 0.06 2.88 6.00
C THR A 3 0.59 1.52 5.55
N GLY A 4 0.47 0.49 6.40
CA GLY A 4 0.98 -0.85 6.10
C GLY A 4 2.51 -0.92 6.11
N VAL A 5 3.14 -0.26 7.09
CA VAL A 5 4.60 -0.22 7.27
C VAL A 5 5.00 -1.10 8.45
N GLY A 6 4.70 -2.39 8.37
CA GLY A 6 5.00 -3.36 9.44
C GLY A 6 6.28 -4.18 9.20
N ARG A 7 6.85 -4.15 7.97
CA ARG A 7 7.99 -5.01 7.61
C ARG A 7 9.03 -4.28 6.77
N GLN A 8 10.31 -4.49 7.09
CA GLN A 8 11.45 -3.87 6.41
C GLN A 8 11.58 -4.26 4.93
N ARG A 9 11.09 -5.46 4.57
CA ARG A 9 11.01 -5.94 3.18
C ARG A 9 9.66 -5.62 2.51
N GLY A 10 8.82 -4.79 3.15
CA GLY A 10 7.51 -4.39 2.63
C GLY A 10 7.58 -3.22 1.65
N ILE A 11 6.58 -3.12 0.77
CA ILE A 11 6.40 -1.97 -0.13
C ILE A 11 6.23 -0.68 0.69
N GLY A 12 5.44 -0.72 1.77
CA GLY A 12 5.23 0.43 2.66
C GLY A 12 6.54 0.97 3.24
N PHE A 13 7.46 0.10 3.66
CA PHE A 13 8.78 0.52 4.14
C PHE A 13 9.61 1.18 3.03
N ALA A 14 9.64 0.61 1.83
CA ALA A 14 10.37 1.19 0.70
C ALA A 14 9.84 2.56 0.31
N VAL A 15 8.51 2.75 0.33
CA VAL A 15 7.87 4.06 0.11
C VAL A 15 8.24 5.04 1.23
N ALA A 16 8.06 4.64 2.50
CA ALA A 16 8.38 5.46 3.66
C ALA A 16 9.84 5.94 3.66
N ARG A 17 10.78 5.03 3.35
CA ARG A 17 12.19 5.36 3.19
C ARG A 17 12.42 6.43 2.13
N ARG A 18 11.85 6.27 0.92
CA ARG A 18 12.03 7.25 -0.17
C ARG A 18 11.49 8.63 0.15
N LEU A 19 10.34 8.68 0.82
CA LEU A 19 9.76 9.96 1.25
C LEU A 19 10.62 10.62 2.33
N ALA A 20 11.15 9.85 3.30
CA ALA A 20 12.07 10.35 4.31
C ALA A 20 13.38 10.89 3.68
N GLU A 21 14.00 10.12 2.77
CA GLU A 21 15.20 10.53 2.00
C GLU A 21 14.94 11.81 1.19
N SER A 22 13.71 12.05 0.75
CA SER A 22 13.30 13.28 0.05
C SER A 22 13.07 14.47 0.99
N GLY A 23 13.08 14.25 2.32
CA GLY A 23 12.98 15.32 3.33
C GLY A 23 11.57 15.55 3.87
N ALA A 24 10.62 14.66 3.58
CA ALA A 24 9.29 14.75 4.14
C ALA A 24 9.27 14.47 5.65
N ASN A 25 8.40 15.14 6.42
CA ASN A 25 7.95 14.65 7.70
C ASN A 25 7.27 13.29 7.49
N LEU A 26 7.63 12.29 8.27
CA LEU A 26 7.17 10.92 8.05
C LEU A 26 6.26 10.43 9.17
N ALA A 27 5.03 10.09 8.83
CA ALA A 27 4.14 9.30 9.67
C ALA A 27 3.96 7.91 9.06
N ILE A 28 4.14 6.86 9.88
CA ILE A 28 3.86 5.47 9.48
C ILE A 28 2.75 4.88 10.33
N ALA A 29 1.93 4.01 9.71
CA ALA A 29 0.98 3.18 10.42
C ALA A 29 1.26 1.70 10.13
N HIS A 30 1.25 0.86 11.18
CA HIS A 30 1.55 -0.57 11.12
C HIS A 30 0.56 -1.38 11.96
N TRP A 31 0.42 -2.67 11.66
CA TRP A 31 -0.35 -3.60 12.46
C TRP A 31 0.36 -4.96 12.53
N ALA A 32 1.22 -5.12 13.54
CA ALA A 32 2.09 -6.28 13.70
C ALA A 32 1.30 -7.61 13.88
N ALA A 33 0.08 -7.56 14.41
CA ALA A 33 -0.76 -8.75 14.57
C ALA A 33 -1.08 -9.40 13.21
N HIS A 34 -1.42 -8.60 12.18
CA HIS A 34 -1.65 -9.12 10.83
C HIS A 34 -0.36 -9.72 10.23
N ASP A 35 0.77 -9.04 10.38
CA ASP A 35 2.05 -9.54 9.84
C ASP A 35 2.48 -10.85 10.50
N ALA A 36 2.21 -11.02 11.81
CA ALA A 36 2.50 -12.23 12.55
C ALA A 36 1.70 -13.46 12.10
N GLU A 37 0.49 -13.24 11.54
CA GLU A 37 -0.35 -14.29 10.97
C GLU A 37 0.13 -14.77 9.59
N GLN A 38 1.01 -14.01 8.94
CA GLN A 38 1.50 -14.34 7.61
C GLN A 38 2.67 -15.36 7.68
N PRO A 39 2.88 -16.20 6.64
CA PRO A 39 3.95 -17.19 6.62
C PRO A 39 5.36 -16.61 6.82
N TYR A 40 5.58 -15.37 6.48
CA TYR A 40 6.85 -14.66 6.59
C TYR A 40 7.03 -13.91 7.92
N GLY A 41 6.01 -13.91 8.79
CA GLY A 41 6.06 -13.31 10.13
C GLY A 41 6.13 -11.78 10.17
N ALA A 42 6.12 -11.25 11.40
CA ALA A 42 6.29 -9.82 11.68
C ALA A 42 7.77 -9.49 12.00
N ASP A 43 8.19 -8.30 11.61
CA ASP A 43 9.47 -7.72 12.03
C ASP A 43 9.35 -7.05 13.42
N SER A 44 10.49 -6.80 14.06
CA SER A 44 10.56 -5.92 15.21
C SER A 44 10.22 -4.48 14.81
N ILE A 45 9.12 -3.95 15.33
CA ILE A 45 8.71 -2.57 15.05
C ILE A 45 9.75 -1.57 15.54
N ALA A 46 10.41 -1.81 16.68
CA ALA A 46 11.46 -0.94 17.18
C ALA A 46 12.65 -0.85 16.21
N GLU A 47 13.12 -1.99 15.68
CA GLU A 47 14.19 -2.01 14.68
C GLU A 47 13.78 -1.35 13.36
N LEU A 48 12.53 -1.55 12.94
CA LEU A 48 11.97 -0.92 11.74
C LEU A 48 11.93 0.61 11.91
N GLU A 49 11.46 1.10 13.06
CA GLU A 49 11.42 2.52 13.37
C GLU A 49 12.84 3.13 13.40
N ASP A 50 13.78 2.49 14.11
CA ASP A 50 15.17 2.97 14.18
C ASP A 50 15.79 3.07 12.78
N ARG A 51 15.52 2.08 11.95
CA ARG A 51 16.00 2.08 10.57
C ARG A 51 15.34 3.19 9.74
N LEU A 52 14.04 3.44 9.86
CA LEU A 52 13.37 4.55 9.17
C LEU A 52 13.86 5.90 9.67
N ARG A 53 14.06 6.07 10.99
CA ARG A 53 14.61 7.30 11.57
C ARG A 53 15.97 7.65 10.99
N SER A 54 16.81 6.66 10.65
CA SER A 54 18.12 6.90 10.02
C SER A 54 18.04 7.53 8.63
N TYR A 55 16.89 7.45 7.94
CA TYR A 55 16.64 8.09 6.64
C TYR A 55 15.96 9.45 6.76
N VAL A 56 15.36 9.77 7.92
CA VAL A 56 14.70 11.06 8.16
C VAL A 56 15.75 12.16 8.23
N ARG A 57 15.57 13.20 7.44
CA ARG A 57 16.53 14.32 7.40
C ARG A 57 16.51 15.13 8.70
N PRO A 58 17.63 15.75 9.09
CA PRO A 58 17.68 16.65 10.24
C PRO A 58 16.61 17.74 10.13
N GLY A 59 15.81 17.88 11.18
CA GLY A 59 14.70 18.84 11.24
C GLY A 59 13.35 18.31 10.77
N ALA A 60 13.30 17.16 10.10
CA ALA A 60 12.03 16.51 9.76
C ALA A 60 11.51 15.66 10.92
N GLY A 61 10.18 15.64 11.09
CA GLY A 61 9.51 14.88 12.12
C GLY A 61 9.27 13.41 11.73
N PHE A 62 9.16 12.54 12.75
CA PHE A 62 8.81 11.13 12.57
C PHE A 62 7.81 10.69 13.63
N VAL A 63 6.72 10.03 13.22
CA VAL A 63 5.75 9.39 14.10
C VAL A 63 5.39 7.99 13.60
N SER A 64 5.24 7.06 14.54
CA SER A 64 4.82 5.68 14.28
C SER A 64 3.57 5.37 15.07
N ILE A 65 2.59 4.74 14.43
CA ILE A 65 1.27 4.47 14.98
C ILE A 65 0.91 3.01 14.77
N SER A 66 0.62 2.28 15.86
CA SER A 66 -0.04 0.98 15.75
C SER A 66 -1.52 1.21 15.45
N ALA A 67 -2.03 0.62 14.34
CA ALA A 67 -3.34 0.92 13.81
C ALA A 67 -3.98 -0.32 13.17
N ASP A 68 -5.05 -0.83 13.80
CA ASP A 68 -5.90 -1.88 13.21
C ASP A 68 -6.98 -1.24 12.34
N PHE A 69 -6.81 -1.31 11.04
CA PHE A 69 -7.78 -0.77 10.08
C PHE A 69 -9.05 -1.60 9.90
N ALA A 70 -9.21 -2.70 10.62
CA ALA A 70 -10.49 -3.40 10.75
C ALA A 70 -11.47 -2.64 11.67
N ASP A 71 -10.97 -1.80 12.58
CA ASP A 71 -11.79 -0.89 13.38
C ASP A 71 -12.12 0.37 12.56
N PRO A 72 -13.41 0.67 12.34
CA PRO A 72 -13.82 1.85 11.56
C PRO A 72 -13.45 3.20 12.20
N ALA A 73 -13.09 3.26 13.48
CA ALA A 73 -12.63 4.47 14.13
C ALA A 73 -11.15 4.77 13.87
N THR A 74 -10.35 3.75 13.55
CA THR A 74 -8.89 3.87 13.35
C THR A 74 -8.48 4.90 12.30
N PRO A 75 -9.13 5.02 11.14
CA PRO A 75 -8.76 6.02 10.14
C PRO A 75 -8.79 7.46 10.67
N ALA A 76 -9.81 7.82 11.43
CA ALA A 76 -9.93 9.15 12.05
C ALA A 76 -8.87 9.37 13.13
N ASP A 77 -8.65 8.39 14.03
CA ASP A 77 -7.62 8.44 15.07
C ASP A 77 -6.22 8.63 14.48
N VAL A 78 -5.88 7.89 13.43
CA VAL A 78 -4.58 8.02 12.73
C VAL A 78 -4.39 9.43 12.18
N MET A 79 -5.40 9.98 11.50
CA MET A 79 -5.29 11.32 10.91
C MET A 79 -5.18 12.40 11.98
N GLU A 80 -5.94 12.29 13.08
CA GLU A 80 -5.87 13.22 14.22
C GLU A 80 -4.48 13.19 14.90
N ARG A 81 -3.96 12.00 15.18
CA ARG A 81 -2.63 11.81 15.82
C ARG A 81 -1.50 12.33 14.95
N VAL A 82 -1.55 12.07 13.64
CA VAL A 82 -0.54 12.60 12.72
C VAL A 82 -0.60 14.12 12.66
N ARG A 83 -1.80 14.69 12.52
CA ARG A 83 -1.98 16.14 12.50
C ARG A 83 -1.48 16.80 13.79
N GLY A 84 -1.76 16.17 14.93
CA GLY A 84 -1.29 16.68 16.24
C GLY A 84 0.23 16.64 16.40
N ALA A 85 0.91 15.64 15.79
CA ALA A 85 2.35 15.45 15.91
C ALA A 85 3.18 16.19 14.84
N LEU A 86 2.69 16.26 13.59
CA LEU A 86 3.45 16.73 12.43
C LEU A 86 2.79 17.89 11.68
N GLY A 87 1.59 18.30 12.07
CA GLY A 87 0.81 19.29 11.32
C GLY A 87 -0.06 18.68 10.21
N PRO A 88 -0.59 19.52 9.29
CA PRO A 88 -1.40 19.08 8.18
C PRO A 88 -0.66 18.06 7.30
N VAL A 89 -1.42 17.11 6.73
CA VAL A 89 -0.89 16.04 5.89
C VAL A 89 -1.04 16.41 4.42
N ASP A 90 0.06 16.40 3.67
CA ASP A 90 0.09 16.72 2.23
C ASP A 90 0.09 15.46 1.36
N ILE A 91 0.56 14.33 1.90
CA ILE A 91 0.69 13.08 1.16
C ILE A 91 0.10 11.92 1.98
N LEU A 92 -0.83 11.16 1.38
CA LEU A 92 -1.36 9.92 1.93
C LEU A 92 -1.06 8.76 0.99
N VAL A 93 -0.33 7.74 1.47
CA VAL A 93 -0.14 6.46 0.78
C VAL A 93 -0.87 5.37 1.56
N ALA A 94 -2.06 4.99 1.10
CA ALA A 94 -2.87 3.93 1.69
C ALA A 94 -2.41 2.56 1.15
N ASN A 95 -1.34 2.03 1.75
CA ASN A 95 -0.69 0.80 1.30
C ASN A 95 -1.10 -0.44 2.11
N HIS A 96 -1.70 -0.27 3.30
CA HIS A 96 -2.17 -1.41 4.09
C HIS A 96 -3.19 -2.25 3.34
N ALA A 97 -3.21 -3.54 3.64
CA ALA A 97 -4.22 -4.46 3.14
C ALA A 97 -4.33 -5.68 4.04
N LYS A 98 -5.55 -6.20 4.18
CA LYS A 98 -5.77 -7.58 4.57
C LYS A 98 -5.45 -8.47 3.37
N SER A 99 -4.59 -9.45 3.59
CA SER A 99 -4.32 -10.58 2.68
C SER A 99 -4.44 -11.88 3.47
N GLY A 100 -4.70 -12.99 2.79
CA GLY A 100 -4.99 -14.25 3.45
C GLY A 100 -6.41 -14.33 4.08
N GLY A 101 -6.79 -15.51 4.53
CA GLY A 101 -8.15 -15.77 4.99
C GLY A 101 -9.18 -15.56 3.88
N ASP A 102 -8.85 -16.00 2.67
CA ASP A 102 -9.62 -15.90 1.42
C ASP A 102 -9.73 -17.28 0.77
N GLY A 103 -10.41 -17.39 -0.35
CA GLY A 103 -10.55 -18.64 -1.06
C GLY A 103 -11.19 -18.50 -2.44
N PRO A 104 -11.35 -19.64 -3.14
CA PRO A 104 -12.07 -19.74 -4.40
C PRO A 104 -13.56 -19.46 -4.21
N LEU A 105 -14.28 -19.28 -5.31
CA LEU A 105 -15.68 -18.87 -5.30
C LEU A 105 -16.61 -19.83 -4.50
N ASP A 106 -16.33 -21.12 -4.54
CA ASP A 106 -17.10 -22.17 -3.85
C ASP A 106 -16.84 -22.24 -2.33
N ALA A 107 -15.70 -21.70 -1.88
CA ALA A 107 -15.36 -21.57 -0.45
C ALA A 107 -15.69 -20.20 0.13
N LEU A 108 -16.13 -19.24 -0.71
CA LEU A 108 -16.37 -17.85 -0.30
C LEU A 108 -17.56 -17.76 0.67
N ASN A 109 -17.40 -16.94 1.71
CA ASN A 109 -18.45 -16.64 2.67
C ASN A 109 -18.51 -15.13 2.99
N ALA A 110 -19.54 -14.72 3.74
CA ALA A 110 -19.78 -13.32 4.07
C ALA A 110 -18.66 -12.72 4.92
N ASP A 111 -18.12 -13.49 5.87
CA ASP A 111 -17.07 -12.99 6.78
C ASP A 111 -15.77 -12.69 6.02
N MET A 112 -15.41 -13.53 5.03
CA MET A 112 -14.25 -13.28 4.16
C MET A 112 -14.42 -11.96 3.39
N LEU A 113 -15.58 -11.76 2.79
CA LEU A 113 -15.91 -10.53 2.05
C LEU A 113 -15.87 -9.30 2.95
N GLU A 114 -16.52 -9.38 4.11
CA GLU A 114 -16.61 -8.26 5.06
C GLU A 114 -15.23 -7.89 5.62
N ALA A 115 -14.41 -8.87 6.01
CA ALA A 115 -13.09 -8.64 6.54
C ALA A 115 -12.17 -7.92 5.52
N HIS A 116 -12.18 -8.37 4.26
CA HIS A 116 -11.41 -7.71 3.20
C HIS A 116 -11.97 -6.33 2.86
N TRP A 117 -13.31 -6.17 2.86
CA TRP A 117 -13.94 -4.89 2.59
C TRP A 117 -13.58 -3.84 3.64
N ARG A 118 -13.69 -4.18 4.94
CA ARG A 118 -13.37 -3.28 6.04
C ARG A 118 -11.95 -2.71 5.93
N VAL A 119 -10.96 -3.60 5.75
CA VAL A 119 -9.55 -3.19 5.74
C VAL A 119 -9.14 -2.59 4.39
N ASN A 120 -9.54 -3.19 3.26
CA ASN A 120 -8.98 -2.82 1.96
C ASN A 120 -9.75 -1.69 1.27
N VAL A 121 -11.02 -1.46 1.63
CA VAL A 121 -11.87 -0.45 0.97
C VAL A 121 -12.35 0.60 1.96
N GLN A 122 -13.12 0.21 2.97
CA GLN A 122 -13.74 1.13 3.91
C GLN A 122 -12.71 2.02 4.60
N SER A 123 -11.66 1.44 5.17
CA SER A 123 -10.62 2.20 5.86
C SER A 123 -9.86 3.15 4.93
N VAL A 124 -9.59 2.72 3.69
CA VAL A 124 -8.90 3.55 2.67
C VAL A 124 -9.75 4.76 2.31
N LEU A 125 -11.06 4.58 2.12
CA LEU A 125 -11.99 5.68 1.86
C LEU A 125 -12.09 6.64 3.05
N LEU A 126 -12.20 6.12 4.27
CA LEU A 126 -12.25 6.93 5.49
C LEU A 126 -10.94 7.68 5.76
N LEU A 127 -9.77 7.07 5.50
CA LEU A 127 -8.48 7.77 5.54
C LEU A 127 -8.43 8.91 4.51
N THR A 128 -8.91 8.65 3.28
CA THR A 128 -8.95 9.66 2.22
C THR A 128 -9.89 10.80 2.58
N GLN A 129 -11.06 10.49 3.16
CA GLN A 129 -11.98 11.50 3.67
C GLN A 129 -11.35 12.35 4.79
N GLY A 130 -10.70 11.70 5.76
CA GLY A 130 -10.00 12.40 6.85
C GLY A 130 -8.82 13.23 6.34
N PHE A 131 -8.11 12.77 5.32
CA PHE A 131 -7.08 13.54 4.63
C PHE A 131 -7.65 14.79 3.98
N ALA A 132 -8.69 14.66 3.16
CA ALA A 132 -9.31 15.80 2.47
C ALA A 132 -9.89 16.83 3.45
N ALA A 133 -10.52 16.36 4.54
CA ALA A 133 -11.14 17.24 5.55
C ALA A 133 -10.12 18.13 6.30
N GLN A 134 -8.88 17.70 6.43
CA GLN A 134 -7.83 18.47 7.12
C GLN A 134 -6.85 19.15 6.16
N PHE A 135 -6.91 18.84 4.85
CA PHE A 135 -6.01 19.42 3.86
C PHE A 135 -6.26 20.92 3.72
N GLY A 136 -5.19 21.69 3.77
CA GLY A 136 -5.23 23.15 3.67
C GLY A 136 -4.05 23.70 2.87
N GLY A 137 -3.33 22.82 2.18
CA GLY A 137 -2.20 23.16 1.31
C GLY A 137 -2.62 23.54 -0.10
N GLU A 138 -1.63 23.76 -0.96
CA GLU A 138 -1.84 24.08 -2.37
C GLU A 138 -1.88 22.83 -3.26
N ALA A 139 -1.16 21.77 -2.89
CA ALA A 139 -1.06 20.53 -3.66
C ALA A 139 -0.99 19.30 -2.76
N GLY A 140 -2.07 18.52 -2.75
CA GLY A 140 -2.17 17.24 -2.03
C GLY A 140 -1.98 16.04 -2.97
N SER A 141 -1.55 14.91 -2.42
CA SER A 141 -1.44 13.66 -3.17
C SER A 141 -1.88 12.45 -2.37
N VAL A 142 -2.78 11.67 -2.94
CA VAL A 142 -3.28 10.40 -2.39
C VAL A 142 -2.90 9.26 -3.34
N ILE A 143 -2.31 8.22 -2.78
CA ILE A 143 -2.03 6.97 -3.50
C ILE A 143 -2.79 5.84 -2.84
N TRP A 144 -3.56 5.12 -3.64
CA TRP A 144 -4.17 3.85 -3.27
C TRP A 144 -3.40 2.68 -3.87
N MET A 145 -3.48 1.52 -3.20
CA MET A 145 -2.88 0.29 -3.71
C MET A 145 -3.96 -0.69 -4.16
N THR A 146 -3.93 -1.04 -5.45
CA THR A 146 -4.71 -2.15 -6.02
C THR A 146 -3.83 -3.38 -6.22
N SER A 147 -4.25 -4.34 -7.04
CA SER A 147 -3.50 -5.56 -7.33
C SER A 147 -3.70 -6.01 -8.78
N GLY A 148 -3.20 -7.18 -9.11
CA GLY A 148 -3.20 -7.73 -10.47
C GLY A 148 -4.55 -8.22 -11.01
N GLN A 149 -5.65 -8.14 -10.25
CA GLN A 149 -6.98 -8.65 -10.64
C GLN A 149 -7.53 -8.03 -11.95
N LEU A 150 -7.10 -6.83 -12.31
CA LEU A 150 -7.46 -6.18 -13.58
C LEU A 150 -6.65 -6.72 -14.77
N LYS A 151 -5.62 -7.51 -14.53
CA LYS A 151 -4.68 -8.01 -15.54
C LYS A 151 -4.78 -9.52 -15.76
N GLY A 152 -5.39 -10.24 -14.83
CA GLY A 152 -5.56 -11.68 -14.93
C GLY A 152 -6.31 -12.25 -13.73
N PRO A 153 -6.76 -13.51 -13.82
CA PRO A 153 -7.59 -14.11 -12.77
C PRO A 153 -6.81 -14.37 -11.49
N MET A 154 -7.46 -14.13 -10.35
CA MET A 154 -7.00 -14.44 -9.00
C MET A 154 -8.00 -15.42 -8.37
N ARG A 155 -7.96 -16.69 -8.78
CA ARG A 155 -9.00 -17.69 -8.53
C ARG A 155 -9.15 -18.08 -7.07
N GLU A 156 -8.06 -18.04 -6.31
CA GLU A 156 -7.99 -18.43 -4.90
C GLU A 156 -8.11 -17.24 -3.93
N GLU A 157 -8.37 -16.04 -4.46
CA GLU A 157 -8.36 -14.80 -3.68
C GLU A 157 -9.53 -13.89 -4.08
N ILE A 158 -10.77 -14.44 -4.08
CA ILE A 158 -11.95 -13.73 -4.62
C ILE A 158 -12.34 -12.53 -3.76
N ALA A 159 -12.29 -12.63 -2.42
CA ALA A 159 -12.62 -11.53 -1.52
C ALA A 159 -11.57 -10.41 -1.62
N TYR A 160 -10.28 -10.76 -1.66
CA TYR A 160 -9.19 -9.81 -1.87
C TYR A 160 -9.31 -9.12 -3.24
N ALA A 161 -9.47 -9.91 -4.31
CA ALA A 161 -9.60 -9.39 -5.67
C ALA A 161 -10.78 -8.43 -5.81
N SER A 162 -11.94 -8.76 -5.22
CA SER A 162 -13.13 -7.89 -5.22
C SER A 162 -12.87 -6.56 -4.51
N SER A 163 -12.20 -6.59 -3.35
CA SER A 163 -11.86 -5.39 -2.59
C SER A 163 -10.88 -4.48 -3.34
N LYS A 164 -9.88 -5.07 -4.00
CA LYS A 164 -8.89 -4.32 -4.80
C LYS A 164 -9.47 -3.81 -6.12
N ALA A 165 -10.43 -4.54 -6.71
CA ALA A 165 -11.18 -4.09 -7.87
C ALA A 165 -12.08 -2.89 -7.53
N ALA A 166 -12.69 -2.86 -6.35
CA ALA A 166 -13.49 -1.72 -5.90
C ALA A 166 -12.69 -0.42 -5.89
N LEU A 167 -11.49 -0.40 -5.28
CA LEU A 167 -10.63 0.79 -5.28
C LEU A 167 -10.26 1.23 -6.71
N ALA A 168 -9.84 0.30 -7.55
CA ALA A 168 -9.48 0.59 -8.93
C ALA A 168 -10.68 1.16 -9.72
N GLY A 169 -11.88 0.59 -9.51
CA GLY A 169 -13.10 0.99 -10.23
C GLY A 169 -13.63 2.37 -9.85
N ILE A 170 -13.36 2.84 -8.63
CA ILE A 170 -13.83 4.15 -8.15
C ILE A 170 -12.74 5.23 -8.14
N THR A 171 -11.52 4.91 -8.58
CA THR A 171 -10.37 5.83 -8.56
C THR A 171 -10.70 7.15 -9.24
N GLU A 172 -11.24 7.11 -10.45
CA GLU A 172 -11.57 8.31 -11.23
C GLU A 172 -12.65 9.16 -10.54
N SER A 173 -13.70 8.52 -10.01
CA SER A 173 -14.80 9.23 -9.32
C SER A 173 -14.33 9.96 -8.05
N VAL A 174 -13.43 9.33 -7.26
CA VAL A 174 -12.90 9.97 -6.05
C VAL A 174 -11.85 11.03 -6.42
N ALA A 175 -11.03 10.79 -7.44
CA ALA A 175 -10.07 11.78 -7.94
C ALA A 175 -10.76 13.06 -8.43
N ASP A 176 -11.88 12.93 -9.15
CA ASP A 176 -12.70 14.06 -9.61
C ASP A 176 -13.23 14.89 -8.44
N THR A 177 -13.66 14.25 -7.36
CA THR A 177 -14.10 14.95 -6.14
C THR A 177 -12.97 15.69 -5.42
N LEU A 178 -11.76 15.12 -5.44
CA LEU A 178 -10.60 15.66 -4.70
C LEU A 178 -9.88 16.79 -5.45
N ILE A 179 -9.93 16.79 -6.78
CA ILE A 179 -9.15 17.72 -7.59
C ILE A 179 -9.59 19.18 -7.40
N ASP A 180 -10.85 19.43 -7.07
CA ASP A 180 -11.38 20.75 -6.75
C ASP A 180 -10.72 21.37 -5.49
N GLN A 181 -10.14 20.52 -4.64
CA GLN A 181 -9.38 20.92 -3.45
C GLN A 181 -7.86 20.96 -3.70
N GLY A 182 -7.40 20.77 -4.94
CA GLY A 182 -5.98 20.68 -5.25
C GLY A 182 -5.34 19.33 -4.88
N ILE A 183 -6.14 18.30 -4.62
CA ILE A 183 -5.66 16.97 -4.22
C ILE A 183 -5.73 16.02 -5.43
N ARG A 184 -4.60 15.44 -5.80
CA ARG A 184 -4.52 14.39 -6.82
C ARG A 184 -4.68 13.01 -6.16
N LEU A 185 -5.38 12.11 -6.82
CA LEU A 185 -5.46 10.71 -6.41
C LEU A 185 -5.09 9.81 -7.58
N ASN A 186 -4.18 8.86 -7.33
CA ASN A 186 -3.85 7.79 -8.27
C ASN A 186 -3.81 6.45 -7.55
N THR A 187 -4.10 5.38 -8.28
CA THR A 187 -4.07 4.01 -7.76
C THR A 187 -2.95 3.22 -8.44
N VAL A 188 -2.14 2.52 -7.65
CA VAL A 188 -0.99 1.75 -8.15
C VAL A 188 -1.25 0.26 -7.96
N ASN A 189 -1.09 -0.50 -9.04
CA ASN A 189 -0.90 -1.94 -8.99
C ASN A 189 0.61 -2.22 -8.96
N PRO A 190 1.17 -2.73 -7.84
CA PRO A 190 2.60 -2.96 -7.71
C PRO A 190 3.08 -4.19 -8.50
N GLY A 191 2.16 -5.04 -8.95
CA GLY A 191 2.48 -6.36 -9.51
C GLY A 191 3.02 -7.35 -8.49
N PRO A 192 3.54 -8.49 -8.94
CA PRO A 192 4.18 -9.45 -8.05
C PRO A 192 5.54 -8.91 -7.58
N VAL A 193 5.56 -8.48 -6.32
CA VAL A 193 6.74 -7.93 -5.64
C VAL A 193 7.13 -8.89 -4.53
N ASN A 194 8.40 -9.32 -4.48
CA ASN A 194 8.87 -10.18 -3.41
C ASN A 194 9.05 -9.39 -2.11
N THR A 195 8.05 -9.47 -1.26
CA THR A 195 8.10 -8.95 0.12
C THR A 195 8.38 -10.04 1.16
N GLY A 196 8.87 -11.21 0.74
CA GLY A 196 9.18 -12.37 1.56
C GLY A 196 8.44 -13.64 1.13
N TYR A 197 7.25 -13.54 0.55
CA TYR A 197 6.42 -14.69 0.16
C TYR A 197 6.85 -15.36 -1.17
N LEU A 198 7.76 -14.75 -1.92
CA LEU A 198 8.34 -15.30 -3.15
C LEU A 198 9.81 -15.70 -2.97
N ASP A 199 10.25 -15.90 -1.72
CA ASP A 199 11.60 -16.37 -1.42
C ASP A 199 11.79 -17.82 -1.84
N GLU A 200 12.98 -18.17 -2.28
CA GLU A 200 13.34 -19.51 -2.80
C GLU A 200 13.02 -20.63 -1.81
N GLN A 201 13.09 -20.37 -0.51
CA GLN A 201 12.75 -21.35 0.53
C GLN A 201 11.31 -21.87 0.45
N TYR A 202 10.35 -21.06 -0.04
CA TYR A 202 8.95 -21.48 -0.22
C TYR A 202 8.74 -22.33 -1.47
N PHE A 203 9.77 -22.46 -2.29
CA PHE A 203 9.77 -23.28 -3.50
C PHE A 203 10.79 -24.42 -3.43
N ALA A 204 11.32 -24.73 -2.22
CA ALA A 204 12.34 -25.76 -2.05
C ALA A 204 11.88 -27.13 -2.59
N ASP A 205 10.60 -27.45 -2.41
CA ASP A 205 9.97 -28.69 -2.90
C ASP A 205 9.39 -28.57 -4.33
N ALA A 206 9.48 -27.38 -4.94
CA ALA A 206 8.89 -27.09 -6.25
C ALA A 206 9.78 -26.13 -7.09
N PRO A 207 11.05 -26.44 -7.35
CA PRO A 207 11.98 -25.56 -8.06
C PRO A 207 11.52 -25.19 -9.47
N ASP A 208 10.82 -26.10 -10.15
CA ASP A 208 10.25 -25.85 -11.47
C ASP A 208 9.16 -24.77 -11.43
N GLN A 209 8.39 -24.66 -10.35
CA GLN A 209 7.40 -23.60 -10.19
C GLN A 209 8.07 -22.22 -10.02
N LEU A 210 9.16 -22.17 -9.28
CA LEU A 210 9.96 -20.93 -9.15
C LEU A 210 10.57 -20.53 -10.50
N ALA A 211 11.12 -21.48 -11.24
CA ALA A 211 11.67 -21.23 -12.57
C ALA A 211 10.58 -20.73 -13.54
N ALA A 212 9.40 -21.37 -13.54
CA ALA A 212 8.26 -20.95 -14.33
C ALA A 212 7.75 -19.55 -13.94
N LEU A 213 7.75 -19.23 -12.65
CA LEU A 213 7.41 -17.89 -12.17
C LEU A 213 8.43 -16.86 -12.66
N LYS A 214 9.73 -17.11 -12.48
CA LYS A 214 10.81 -16.22 -12.93
C LYS A 214 10.75 -15.96 -14.44
N ALA A 215 10.42 -16.97 -15.24
CA ALA A 215 10.28 -16.86 -16.69
C ALA A 215 9.15 -15.90 -17.14
N ARG A 216 8.18 -15.63 -16.26
CA ARG A 216 7.11 -14.65 -16.52
C ARG A 216 7.57 -13.19 -16.40
N PHE A 217 8.77 -12.95 -15.86
CA PHE A 217 9.35 -11.61 -15.71
C PHE A 217 10.35 -11.34 -16.85
N PRO A 218 9.97 -10.57 -17.88
CA PRO A 218 10.85 -10.34 -19.04
C PRO A 218 12.12 -9.55 -18.70
N LEU A 219 12.15 -8.85 -17.54
CA LEU A 219 13.34 -8.17 -17.03
C LEU A 219 14.30 -9.11 -16.28
N GLY A 220 14.04 -10.43 -16.25
CA GLY A 220 14.92 -11.44 -15.67
C GLY A 220 14.91 -11.50 -14.13
N ARG A 221 14.06 -10.76 -13.47
CA ARG A 221 13.92 -10.77 -11.99
C ARG A 221 12.49 -10.55 -11.54
N ILE A 222 12.15 -11.04 -10.37
CA ILE A 222 10.92 -10.73 -9.65
C ILE A 222 10.98 -9.25 -9.20
N GLY A 223 9.82 -8.59 -9.09
CA GLY A 223 9.73 -7.24 -8.57
C GLY A 223 10.23 -7.13 -7.13
N GLU A 224 10.86 -6.03 -6.81
CA GLU A 224 11.32 -5.68 -5.47
C GLU A 224 10.47 -4.54 -4.88
N PRO A 225 10.38 -4.40 -3.54
CA PRO A 225 9.60 -3.33 -2.90
C PRO A 225 9.95 -1.91 -3.39
N ASP A 226 11.20 -1.71 -3.80
CA ASP A 226 11.69 -0.43 -4.31
C ASP A 226 11.13 -0.09 -5.72
N ASP A 227 10.72 -1.10 -6.51
CA ASP A 227 10.19 -0.84 -7.86
C ASP A 227 8.89 -0.01 -7.83
N PRO A 228 7.81 -0.44 -7.15
CA PRO A 228 6.62 0.41 -7.01
C PRO A 228 6.87 1.65 -6.15
N ALA A 229 7.79 1.61 -5.18
CA ALA A 229 8.11 2.75 -4.35
C ALA A 229 8.71 3.93 -5.15
N ARG A 230 9.49 3.66 -6.21
CA ARG A 230 9.98 4.68 -7.15
C ARG A 230 8.84 5.37 -7.87
N LEU A 231 7.89 4.60 -8.40
CA LEU A 231 6.70 5.14 -9.06
C LEU A 231 5.86 5.98 -8.09
N ILE A 232 5.63 5.47 -6.88
CA ILE A 232 4.85 6.18 -5.86
C ILE A 232 5.54 7.49 -5.46
N ALA A 233 6.85 7.48 -5.22
CA ALA A 233 7.61 8.68 -4.89
C ALA A 233 7.53 9.74 -6.02
N TRP A 234 7.56 9.32 -7.28
CA TRP A 234 7.35 10.22 -8.42
C TRP A 234 5.91 10.73 -8.48
N LEU A 235 4.92 9.87 -8.30
CA LEU A 235 3.50 10.26 -8.36
C LEU A 235 3.12 11.31 -7.30
N VAL A 236 3.76 11.29 -6.14
CA VAL A 236 3.50 12.28 -5.09
C VAL A 236 4.34 13.56 -5.22
N SER A 237 5.28 13.61 -6.15
CA SER A 237 6.11 14.78 -6.42
C SER A 237 5.45 15.77 -7.38
N ASP A 238 6.05 16.96 -7.50
CA ASP A 238 5.61 18.01 -8.44
C ASP A 238 5.80 17.60 -9.90
N ASP A 239 6.72 16.70 -10.21
CA ASP A 239 6.93 16.18 -11.56
C ASP A 239 5.71 15.43 -12.11
N ALA A 240 4.86 14.90 -11.20
CA ALA A 240 3.62 14.23 -11.55
C ALA A 240 2.37 15.11 -11.40
N ARG A 241 2.51 16.43 -11.27
CA ARG A 241 1.37 17.35 -11.00
C ARG A 241 0.23 17.29 -12.02
N TRP A 242 0.47 16.74 -13.22
CA TRP A 242 -0.54 16.58 -14.27
C TRP A 242 -1.13 15.16 -14.36
N VAL A 243 -0.86 14.31 -13.34
CA VAL A 243 -1.35 12.92 -13.27
C VAL A 243 -2.32 12.78 -12.11
N SER A 244 -3.61 12.56 -12.40
CA SER A 244 -4.68 12.30 -11.43
C SER A 244 -5.72 11.35 -12.02
N GLY A 245 -6.40 10.57 -11.19
CA GLY A 245 -7.45 9.65 -11.58
C GLY A 245 -6.96 8.37 -12.26
N GLN A 246 -5.66 8.08 -12.26
CA GLN A 246 -5.09 6.98 -13.01
C GLN A 246 -4.95 5.71 -12.17
N VAL A 247 -5.16 4.56 -12.83
CA VAL A 247 -4.80 3.23 -12.31
C VAL A 247 -3.56 2.75 -13.06
N ILE A 248 -2.41 2.75 -12.40
CA ILE A 248 -1.10 2.53 -13.03
C ILE A 248 -0.50 1.23 -12.54
N SER A 249 -0.02 0.37 -13.47
CA SER A 249 0.67 -0.88 -13.15
C SER A 249 2.19 -0.71 -13.17
N SER A 250 2.85 -1.12 -12.07
CA SER A 250 4.30 -1.20 -11.91
C SER A 250 4.73 -2.67 -11.83
N GLU A 251 4.68 -3.40 -12.94
CA GLU A 251 4.80 -4.86 -12.97
C GLU A 251 6.01 -5.37 -13.75
N GLY A 252 6.88 -4.48 -14.28
CA GLY A 252 8.04 -4.90 -15.07
C GLY A 252 7.71 -5.73 -16.32
N GLY A 253 6.50 -5.58 -16.87
CA GLY A 253 6.02 -6.37 -18.01
C GLY A 253 5.62 -7.80 -17.65
N PHE A 254 5.30 -8.10 -16.40
CA PHE A 254 4.91 -9.43 -15.92
C PHE A 254 3.84 -10.09 -16.83
N ARG A 255 4.11 -11.32 -17.26
CA ARG A 255 3.26 -12.12 -18.17
C ARG A 255 2.42 -13.10 -17.36
N ARG A 256 1.10 -12.97 -17.44
CA ARG A 256 0.15 -13.83 -16.70
C ARG A 256 -0.25 -15.10 -17.48
N TRP A 257 0.09 -15.19 -18.74
CA TRP A 257 -0.18 -16.31 -19.66
C TRP A 257 1.06 -16.62 -20.49
#